data_10880a0d3d4ccf3cac7abdd66d9756f4
#
_entry.id   10880a0d3d4ccf3cac7abdd66d9756f4
#
_cell.length_a   1.000
_cell.length_b   1.000
_cell.length_c   1.000
_cell.angle_alpha   90.00
_cell.angle_beta   90.00
_cell.angle_gamma   90.00
#
_symmetry.space_group_name_H-M   'P 1'
#
loop_
_entity.id
_entity.type
_entity.pdbx_description
1 polymer ?
#
loop_
_entity_poly.entity_id
_entity_poly.type
_entity_poly.pdbx_seq_one_letter_code
_entity_poly.pdbx_strand_id
1 'polypeptide(L)' 'MFFEDSDSAYKILEISPDVTDSEVKKAYREMAKKYHPDKLQSKDPALIKGAQEKFQEVQKAYETIQNERGL' A
#
# COMPACT_ATOMS: atom_id res chain seq x y z
N MET A 1 9.37 -7.70 19.25
CA MET A 1 10.00 -7.87 17.94
C MET A 1 8.92 -7.98 16.86
N PHE A 2 8.99 -7.13 15.86
CA PHE A 2 7.96 -7.10 14.82
C PHE A 2 8.51 -7.76 13.58
N PHE A 3 7.86 -8.81 13.14
CA PHE A 3 8.08 -9.34 11.82
C PHE A 3 7.10 -8.68 10.88
N GLU A 4 7.60 -8.04 9.84
CA GLU A 4 6.72 -7.66 8.76
C GLU A 4 6.39 -8.93 8.01
N ASP A 5 5.20 -9.41 8.29
CA ASP A 5 4.68 -10.58 7.65
C ASP A 5 4.24 -10.22 6.23
N SER A 6 4.74 -10.94 5.23
CA SER A 6 4.33 -10.68 3.86
C SER A 6 2.81 -10.84 3.67
N ASP A 7 2.17 -11.71 4.44
CA ASP A 7 0.72 -11.83 4.39
C ASP A 7 0.02 -10.52 4.74
N SER A 8 0.54 -9.80 5.74
CA SER A 8 0.00 -8.48 6.11
C SER A 8 0.17 -7.48 4.98
N ALA A 9 1.31 -7.52 4.29
CA ALA A 9 1.56 -6.64 3.15
C ALA A 9 0.54 -6.87 2.03
N TYR A 10 0.25 -8.12 1.71
CA TYR A 10 -0.75 -8.43 0.69
C TYR A 10 -2.14 -7.97 1.10
N LYS A 11 -2.48 -8.10 2.38
CA LYS A 11 -3.77 -7.61 2.90
C LYS A 11 -3.89 -6.10 2.79
N ILE A 12 -2.80 -5.39 3.07
CA ILE A 12 -2.80 -3.92 2.96
C ILE A 12 -3.07 -3.50 1.52
N LEU A 13 -2.50 -4.20 0.55
CA LEU A 13 -2.75 -3.95 -0.86
C LEU A 13 -4.06 -4.56 -1.37
N GLU A 14 -4.78 -5.30 -0.51
CA GLU A 14 -6.06 -5.94 -0.84
C GLU A 14 -5.93 -6.94 -2.00
N ILE A 15 -4.82 -7.68 -2.01
CA ILE A 15 -4.54 -8.70 -3.03
C ILE A 15 -4.19 -10.03 -2.38
N SER A 16 -4.25 -11.09 -3.17
CA SER A 16 -3.88 -12.42 -2.74
C SER A 16 -2.37 -12.66 -2.91
N PRO A 17 -1.73 -13.49 -2.06
CA PRO A 17 -0.30 -13.77 -2.20
C PRO A 17 0.09 -14.49 -3.49
N ASP A 18 -0.84 -15.11 -4.18
CA ASP A 18 -0.57 -15.85 -5.40
C ASP A 18 -0.72 -15.03 -6.68
N VAL A 19 -0.96 -13.73 -6.57
CA VAL A 19 -1.02 -12.86 -7.74
C VAL A 19 0.36 -12.69 -8.39
N THR A 20 0.36 -12.29 -9.66
CA THR A 20 1.59 -12.04 -10.40
C THR A 20 2.27 -10.74 -9.95
N ASP A 21 3.54 -10.57 -10.31
CA ASP A 21 4.27 -9.33 -10.03
C ASP A 21 3.60 -8.12 -10.68
N SER A 22 3.07 -8.30 -11.89
CA SER A 22 2.31 -7.24 -12.57
C SER A 22 1.09 -6.82 -11.78
N GLU A 23 0.39 -7.77 -11.19
CA GLU A 23 -0.78 -7.48 -10.38
C GLU A 23 -0.41 -6.76 -9.08
N VAL A 24 0.73 -7.11 -8.50
CA VAL A 24 1.25 -6.41 -7.32
C VAL A 24 1.49 -4.93 -7.66
N LYS A 25 2.18 -4.67 -8.76
CA LYS A 25 2.48 -3.30 -9.20
C LYS A 25 1.20 -2.51 -9.49
N LYS A 26 0.25 -3.16 -10.14
CA LYS A 26 -1.04 -2.54 -10.44
C LYS A 26 -1.80 -2.19 -9.16
N ALA A 27 -1.86 -3.12 -8.21
CA ALA A 27 -2.53 -2.89 -6.94
C ALA A 27 -1.88 -1.73 -6.19
N TYR A 28 -0.55 -1.67 -6.16
CA TYR A 28 0.15 -0.58 -5.53
C TYR A 28 -0.21 0.77 -6.16
N ARG A 29 -0.21 0.84 -7.49
CA ARG A 29 -0.56 2.09 -8.19
C ARG A 29 -1.98 2.54 -7.90
N GLU A 30 -2.91 1.60 -7.87
CA GLU A 30 -4.31 1.92 -7.55
C GLU A 30 -4.46 2.44 -6.13
N MET A 31 -3.80 1.79 -5.18
CA MET A 31 -3.82 2.22 -3.78
C MET A 31 -3.13 3.57 -3.61
N ALA A 32 -2.01 3.78 -4.29
CA ALA A 32 -1.29 5.04 -4.23
C ALA A 32 -2.16 6.18 -4.76
N LYS A 33 -2.89 5.96 -5.85
CA LYS A 33 -3.82 6.97 -6.37
C LYS A 33 -4.96 7.25 -5.40
N LYS A 34 -5.48 6.21 -4.78
CA LYS A 34 -6.63 6.32 -3.88
C LYS A 34 -6.29 7.12 -2.63
N TYR A 35 -5.11 6.92 -2.08
CA TYR A 35 -4.71 7.52 -0.81
C TYR A 35 -3.69 8.65 -0.94
N HIS A 36 -3.32 9.05 -2.15
CA HIS A 36 -2.36 10.12 -2.35
C HIS A 36 -2.91 11.45 -1.81
N PRO A 37 -2.18 12.12 -0.91
CA PRO A 37 -2.70 13.34 -0.26
C PRO A 37 -3.04 14.46 -1.25
N ASP A 38 -2.28 14.59 -2.33
CA ASP A 38 -2.52 15.63 -3.33
C ASP A 38 -3.81 15.44 -4.12
N LYS A 39 -4.34 14.22 -4.11
CA LYS A 39 -5.57 13.89 -4.85
C LYS A 39 -6.81 13.91 -3.97
N LEU A 40 -6.65 14.17 -2.68
CA LEU A 40 -7.78 14.31 -1.79
C LEU A 40 -8.45 15.64 -2.04
N GLN A 41 -9.74 15.59 -2.30
CA GLN A 41 -10.55 16.78 -2.50
C GLN A 41 -11.06 17.35 -1.18
N SER A 42 -10.83 16.65 -0.10
CA SER A 42 -11.26 17.10 1.22
C SER A 42 -10.22 18.03 1.84
N LYS A 43 -10.70 19.06 2.52
CA LYS A 43 -9.84 19.97 3.28
C LYS A 43 -9.82 19.63 4.76
N ASP A 44 -10.46 18.53 5.14
CA ASP A 44 -10.52 18.09 6.53
C ASP A 44 -9.15 17.53 6.94
N PRO A 45 -8.46 18.16 7.94
CA PRO A 45 -7.15 17.68 8.36
C PRO A 45 -7.14 16.23 8.84
N ALA A 46 -8.23 15.79 9.47
CA ALA A 46 -8.33 14.42 9.94
C ALA A 46 -8.32 13.42 8.78
N LEU A 47 -9.03 13.73 7.70
CA LEU A 47 -9.06 12.88 6.50
C LEU A 47 -7.71 12.88 5.79
N ILE A 48 -7.06 14.04 5.71
CA ILE A 48 -5.75 14.17 5.08
C ILE A 48 -4.72 13.33 5.85
N LYS A 49 -4.73 13.44 7.17
CA LYS A 49 -3.81 12.69 8.02
C LYS A 49 -4.05 11.18 7.87
N GLY A 50 -5.30 10.75 7.88
CA GLY A 50 -5.65 9.35 7.69
C GLY A 50 -5.17 8.80 6.35
N ALA A 51 -5.32 9.59 5.29
CA ALA A 51 -4.85 9.22 3.96
C ALA A 51 -3.34 9.13 3.90
N GLN A 52 -2.63 10.05 4.54
CA GLN A 52 -1.17 10.00 4.61
C GLN A 52 -0.68 8.75 5.32
N GLU A 53 -1.28 8.41 6.44
CA GLU A 53 -0.94 7.20 7.19
C GLU A 53 -1.19 5.95 6.35
N LYS A 54 -2.32 5.89 5.66
CA LYS A 54 -2.65 4.76 4.81
C LYS A 54 -1.70 4.67 3.63
N PHE A 55 -1.34 5.80 3.05
CA PHE A 55 -0.38 5.85 1.94
C PHE A 55 0.98 5.30 2.37
N GLN A 56 1.45 5.67 3.57
CA GLN A 56 2.69 5.14 4.11
C GLN A 56 2.62 3.63 4.33
N GLU A 57 1.49 3.12 4.82
CA GLU A 57 1.30 1.67 4.96
C GLU A 57 1.36 0.97 3.61
N VAL A 58 0.75 1.54 2.60
CA VAL A 58 0.77 0.99 1.24
C VAL A 58 2.19 0.94 0.69
N GLN A 59 2.95 2.02 0.87
CA GLN A 59 4.35 2.05 0.43
C GLN A 59 5.19 0.99 1.13
N LYS A 60 5.03 0.86 2.43
CA LYS A 60 5.76 -0.11 3.23
C LYS A 60 5.39 -1.53 2.85
N ALA A 61 4.11 -1.79 2.62
CA ALA A 61 3.64 -3.10 2.18
C ALA A 61 4.25 -3.46 0.82
N TYR A 62 4.27 -2.52 -0.11
CA TYR A 62 4.86 -2.75 -1.42
C TYR A 62 6.35 -3.03 -1.32
N GLU A 63 7.07 -2.28 -0.49
CA GLU A 63 8.50 -2.50 -0.25
C GLU A 63 8.76 -3.90 0.30
N THR A 64 7.94 -4.36 1.25
CA THR A 64 8.05 -5.70 1.80
C THR A 64 7.88 -6.77 0.72
N ILE A 65 6.89 -6.59 -0.15
CA ILE A 65 6.63 -7.52 -1.24
C ILE A 65 7.77 -7.48 -2.27
N GLN A 66 8.28 -6.29 -2.59
CA GLN A 66 9.42 -6.15 -3.49
C GLN A 66 10.63 -6.93 -2.98
N ASN A 67 10.94 -6.82 -1.71
CA ASN A 67 12.06 -7.53 -1.10
C ASN A 67 11.85 -9.04 -1.15
N GLU A 68 10.64 -9.48 -0.89
CA GLU A 68 10.32 -10.92 -0.92
C GLU A 68 10.41 -11.49 -2.34
N ARG A 69 9.91 -10.76 -3.32
CA ARG A 69 9.84 -11.23 -4.72
C ARG A 69 11.09 -10.89 -5.54
N GLY A 70 11.95 -10.05 -5.03
CA GLY A 70 13.12 -9.59 -5.77
C GLY A 70 12.78 -8.63 -6.90
N LEU A 71 11.76 -7.82 -6.70
CA LEU A 71 11.34 -6.84 -7.71
C LEU A 71 12.23 -5.60 -7.72
#